data_d2c78fbbe331d6ddc03df1a49ea1c357
#
_entry.id   d2c78fbbe331d6ddc03df1a49ea1c357
#
_cell.length_a   1.000
_cell.length_b   1.000
_cell.length_c   1.000
_cell.angle_alpha   90.00
_cell.angle_beta   90.00
_cell.angle_gamma   90.00
#
_symmetry.space_group_name_H-M   'P 1'
#
loop_
_entity.id
_entity.type
_entity.pdbx_description
1 polymer ?
#
loop_
_entity_poly.entity_id
_entity_poly.type
_entity_poly.pdbx_seq_one_letter_code
_entity_poly.pdbx_strand_id
1 'polypeptide(L)'
;MAFRCTPPTKDPVATLAYRPWELAIKPFQVAPQTWYVAGQTWVGCYLIDTGDGLILIDTAIAESAYMLVDSIYRLGYRPEQIKKILISHAHFDHCGAAAIMKKLTGAEMYMSKEDWEFMKACPKETIDIDKDSHPQYFEPDCFYSDEEPITLGNVTIHSMLTPGHTIGCTSFFWEVTNPANGERYVVGMHGGVGANTMNDKYYAQSEYTQG
;
A
#
# COMPACT_ATOMS: atom_id res chain seq x y z
N MET A 1 37.95 15.75 6.13
CA MET A 1 36.68 15.67 6.88
C MET A 1 36.19 14.23 6.81
N ALA A 2 36.20 13.51 7.93
CA ALA A 2 35.69 12.13 7.91
C ALA A 2 34.16 12.18 7.97
N PHE A 3 33.49 11.68 6.93
CA PHE A 3 32.05 11.44 6.95
C PHE A 3 31.77 10.40 8.04
N ARG A 4 31.18 10.80 9.14
CA ARG A 4 30.63 9.86 10.11
C ARG A 4 29.29 9.38 9.58
N CYS A 5 29.24 8.17 9.06
CA CYS A 5 27.97 7.48 8.86
C CYS A 5 27.31 7.31 10.23
N THR A 6 26.14 7.88 10.41
CA THR A 6 25.33 7.60 11.59
C THR A 6 24.98 6.12 11.57
N PRO A 7 25.18 5.36 12.65
CA PRO A 7 24.78 3.95 12.67
C PRO A 7 23.28 3.83 12.39
N PRO A 8 22.84 2.70 11.80
CA PRO A 8 21.42 2.47 11.54
C PRO A 8 20.63 2.69 12.82
N THR A 9 19.55 3.44 12.73
CA THR A 9 18.64 3.60 13.85
C THR A 9 18.01 2.23 14.11
N LYS A 10 17.68 1.92 15.37
CA LYS A 10 16.90 0.72 15.69
C LYS A 10 15.41 0.89 15.34
N ASP A 11 15.03 2.10 14.96
CA ASP A 11 13.70 2.45 14.56
C ASP A 11 13.54 2.23 13.04
N PRO A 12 12.74 1.27 12.61
CA PRO A 12 12.56 0.97 11.20
C PRO A 12 11.83 2.09 10.44
N VAL A 13 10.96 2.86 11.08
CA VAL A 13 10.27 4.00 10.45
C VAL A 13 11.27 5.11 10.15
N ALA A 14 12.12 5.46 11.12
CA ALA A 14 13.18 6.44 10.89
C ALA A 14 14.18 5.96 9.82
N THR A 15 14.43 4.65 9.73
CA THR A 15 15.26 4.10 8.65
C THR A 15 14.57 4.28 7.29
N LEU A 16 13.28 4.00 7.16
CA LEU A 16 12.52 4.24 5.94
C LEU A 16 12.51 5.72 5.53
N ALA A 17 12.31 6.63 6.49
CA ALA A 17 12.23 8.06 6.22
C ALA A 17 13.59 8.66 5.78
N TYR A 18 14.68 8.23 6.37
CA TYR A 18 16.00 8.86 6.12
C TYR A 18 16.96 8.02 5.31
N ARG A 19 16.80 6.70 5.30
CA ARG A 19 17.73 5.76 4.64
C ARG A 19 17.01 4.53 4.08
N PRO A 20 15.94 4.71 3.28
CA PRO A 20 15.12 3.61 2.81
C PRO A 20 15.91 2.56 2.01
N TRP A 21 17.03 2.96 1.37
CA TRP A 21 17.92 2.04 0.65
C TRP A 21 18.58 0.96 1.53
N GLU A 22 18.64 1.13 2.84
CA GLU A 22 19.15 0.11 3.78
C GLU A 22 18.17 -1.08 3.91
N LEU A 23 16.91 -0.87 3.54
CA LEU A 23 15.86 -1.88 3.51
C LEU A 23 15.56 -2.38 2.08
N ALA A 24 16.42 -2.02 1.12
CA ALA A 24 16.15 -2.27 -0.29
C ALA A 24 16.01 -3.77 -0.61
N ILE A 25 14.98 -4.09 -1.39
CA ILE A 25 14.77 -5.41 -1.99
C ILE A 25 14.37 -5.25 -3.45
N LYS A 26 14.81 -6.18 -4.30
CA LYS A 26 14.41 -6.19 -5.71
C LYS A 26 12.96 -6.65 -5.85
N PRO A 27 12.24 -6.20 -6.88
CA PRO A 27 10.92 -6.73 -7.17
C PRO A 27 11.00 -8.22 -7.49
N PHE A 28 9.98 -8.98 -7.10
CA PHE A 28 9.87 -10.40 -7.36
C PHE A 28 8.41 -10.81 -7.56
N GLN A 29 8.22 -11.88 -8.32
CA GLN A 29 6.89 -12.42 -8.57
C GLN A 29 6.38 -13.19 -7.35
N VAL A 30 5.16 -12.87 -6.91
CA VAL A 30 4.49 -13.54 -5.77
C VAL A 30 3.39 -14.50 -6.22
N ALA A 31 2.78 -14.21 -7.38
CA ALA A 31 1.78 -15.05 -8.03
C ALA A 31 1.82 -14.79 -9.55
N PRO A 32 1.20 -15.60 -10.40
CA PRO A 32 1.04 -15.25 -11.81
C PRO A 32 0.50 -13.82 -11.96
N GLN A 33 1.06 -13.05 -12.89
CA GLN A 33 0.69 -11.65 -13.16
C GLN A 33 0.82 -10.68 -11.97
N THR A 34 1.40 -11.10 -10.83
CA THR A 34 1.48 -10.30 -9.60
C THR A 34 2.89 -10.25 -9.05
N TRP A 35 3.40 -9.05 -8.79
CA TRP A 35 4.75 -8.80 -8.27
C TRP A 35 4.72 -7.96 -7.01
N TYR A 36 5.63 -8.28 -6.08
CA TYR A 36 6.01 -7.39 -5.00
C TYR A 36 6.88 -6.27 -5.56
N VAL A 37 6.52 -5.00 -5.34
CA VAL A 37 7.17 -3.84 -5.95
C VAL A 37 7.54 -2.72 -4.99
N ALA A 38 7.30 -2.86 -3.69
CA ALA A 38 7.59 -1.79 -2.72
C ALA A 38 9.04 -1.28 -2.74
N GLY A 39 9.98 -2.11 -3.22
CA GLY A 39 11.40 -1.79 -3.29
C GLY A 39 12.12 -1.83 -1.95
N GLN A 40 11.41 -2.05 -0.85
CA GLN A 40 11.90 -2.13 0.53
C GLN A 40 11.16 -3.23 1.30
N THR A 41 11.69 -3.68 2.44
CA THR A 41 11.20 -4.86 3.18
C THR A 41 10.18 -4.53 4.27
N TRP A 42 9.85 -3.27 4.52
CA TRP A 42 8.98 -2.85 5.62
C TRP A 42 7.50 -3.11 5.33
N VAL A 43 7.02 -2.63 4.19
CA VAL A 43 5.60 -2.70 3.80
C VAL A 43 5.46 -3.23 2.37
N GLY A 44 4.41 -4.00 2.11
CA GLY A 44 4.13 -4.57 0.80
C GLY A 44 3.40 -3.62 -0.14
N CYS A 45 3.88 -3.51 -1.39
CA CYS A 45 3.11 -2.97 -2.50
C CYS A 45 3.10 -4.00 -3.62
N TYR A 46 1.98 -4.15 -4.28
CA TYR A 46 1.81 -5.19 -5.30
C TYR A 46 1.38 -4.60 -6.63
N LEU A 47 2.03 -5.04 -7.70
CA LEU A 47 1.72 -4.67 -9.07
C LEU A 47 1.09 -5.86 -9.79
N ILE A 48 -0.04 -5.65 -10.42
CA ILE A 48 -0.80 -6.69 -11.15
C ILE A 48 -0.88 -6.30 -12.61
N ASP A 49 -0.38 -7.17 -13.49
CA ASP A 49 -0.53 -7.02 -14.94
C ASP A 49 -1.87 -7.63 -15.38
N THR A 50 -2.73 -6.80 -15.94
CA THR A 50 -4.08 -7.19 -16.35
C THR A 50 -4.21 -7.45 -17.85
N GLY A 51 -3.09 -7.31 -18.58
CA GLY A 51 -3.08 -7.36 -20.05
C GLY A 51 -3.58 -6.08 -20.72
N ASP A 52 -4.30 -5.21 -19.99
CA ASP A 52 -4.85 -3.94 -20.51
C ASP A 52 -4.45 -2.74 -19.61
N GLY A 53 -3.30 -2.86 -18.99
CA GLY A 53 -2.74 -1.92 -18.03
C GLY A 53 -2.40 -2.60 -16.72
N LEU A 54 -2.05 -1.78 -15.73
CA LEU A 54 -1.57 -2.25 -14.42
C LEU A 54 -2.49 -1.78 -13.31
N ILE A 55 -2.63 -2.61 -12.27
CA ILE A 55 -3.22 -2.22 -10.98
C ILE A 55 -2.09 -2.22 -9.95
N LEU A 56 -2.00 -1.15 -9.17
CA LEU A 56 -1.09 -1.05 -8.03
C LEU A 56 -1.89 -1.14 -6.74
N ILE A 57 -1.50 -2.01 -5.82
CA ILE A 57 -2.04 -2.07 -4.46
C ILE A 57 -1.00 -1.50 -3.50
N ASP A 58 -1.39 -0.48 -2.74
CA ASP A 58 -0.59 0.35 -1.85
C ASP A 58 0.58 1.09 -2.52
N THR A 59 1.08 2.09 -1.84
CA THR A 59 2.07 3.03 -2.39
C THR A 59 3.30 3.21 -1.52
N ALA A 60 3.37 2.53 -0.38
CA ALA A 60 4.41 2.68 0.63
C ALA A 60 4.49 4.10 1.24
N ILE A 61 5.58 4.39 1.93
CA ILE A 61 5.88 5.70 2.52
C ILE A 61 6.39 6.67 1.43
N ALA A 62 6.08 7.95 1.57
CA ALA A 62 6.44 8.98 0.59
C ALA A 62 7.95 9.01 0.29
N GLU A 63 8.78 8.86 1.31
CA GLU A 63 10.24 8.90 1.23
C GLU A 63 10.84 7.73 0.44
N SER A 64 10.11 6.62 0.30
CA SER A 64 10.52 5.45 -0.50
C SER A 64 9.84 5.34 -1.86
N ALA A 65 9.04 6.33 -2.27
CA ALA A 65 8.31 6.30 -3.55
C ALA A 65 9.21 6.03 -4.76
N TYR A 66 10.46 6.55 -4.76
CA TYR A 66 11.41 6.31 -5.83
C TYR A 66 11.81 4.84 -5.97
N MET A 67 11.80 4.07 -4.87
CA MET A 67 12.11 2.64 -4.87
C MET A 67 10.98 1.82 -5.50
N LEU A 68 9.73 2.22 -5.23
CA LEU A 68 8.54 1.68 -5.89
C LEU A 68 8.61 1.93 -7.41
N VAL A 69 8.93 3.15 -7.81
CA VAL A 69 9.08 3.53 -9.22
C VAL A 69 10.24 2.75 -9.89
N ASP A 70 11.40 2.65 -9.24
CA ASP A 70 12.53 1.83 -9.73
C ASP A 70 12.14 0.37 -9.92
N SER A 71 11.36 -0.20 -8.99
CA SER A 71 10.86 -1.57 -9.08
C SER A 71 9.97 -1.79 -10.30
N ILE A 72 9.09 -0.84 -10.61
CA ILE A 72 8.22 -0.87 -11.79
C ILE A 72 9.06 -0.88 -13.07
N TYR A 73 10.06 -0.01 -13.17
CA TYR A 73 10.97 0.03 -14.33
C TYR A 73 11.82 -1.24 -14.45
N ARG A 74 12.27 -1.83 -13.36
CA ARG A 74 13.04 -3.11 -13.36
C ARG A 74 12.25 -4.28 -13.91
N LEU A 75 10.93 -4.26 -13.77
CA LEU A 75 10.03 -5.25 -14.36
C LEU A 75 9.73 -5.00 -15.84
N GLY A 76 10.24 -3.89 -16.40
CA GLY A 76 10.00 -3.50 -17.80
C GLY A 76 8.72 -2.69 -18.01
N TYR A 77 8.03 -2.34 -16.93
CA TYR A 77 6.83 -1.50 -16.99
C TYR A 77 7.17 -0.02 -16.81
N ARG A 78 6.16 0.83 -17.04
CA ARG A 78 6.23 2.26 -16.79
C ARG A 78 5.09 2.69 -15.87
N PRO A 79 5.29 3.68 -14.99
CA PRO A 79 4.25 4.18 -14.11
C PRO A 79 2.96 4.58 -14.83
N GLU A 80 3.04 5.14 -16.03
CA GLU A 80 1.89 5.59 -16.83
C GLU A 80 0.98 4.44 -17.31
N GLN A 81 1.46 3.20 -17.21
CA GLN A 81 0.67 2.00 -17.49
C GLN A 81 -0.24 1.61 -16.32
N ILE A 82 0.00 2.16 -15.11
CA ILE A 82 -0.88 1.99 -13.97
C ILE A 82 -2.16 2.77 -14.21
N LYS A 83 -3.30 2.06 -14.23
CA LYS A 83 -4.63 2.64 -14.47
C LYS A 83 -5.45 2.74 -13.20
N LYS A 84 -5.16 1.89 -12.22
CA LYS A 84 -5.84 1.89 -10.94
C LYS A 84 -4.85 1.75 -9.79
N ILE A 85 -5.08 2.50 -8.72
CA ILE A 85 -4.34 2.40 -7.46
C ILE A 85 -5.35 2.08 -6.38
N LEU A 86 -5.12 0.99 -5.65
CA LEU A 86 -5.99 0.53 -4.57
C LEU A 86 -5.26 0.70 -3.24
N ILE A 87 -5.82 1.47 -2.32
CA ILE A 87 -5.26 1.71 -0.99
C ILE A 87 -5.93 0.80 0.02
N SER A 88 -5.16 -0.06 0.67
CA SER A 88 -5.67 -1.04 1.64
C SER A 88 -6.17 -0.39 2.92
N HIS A 89 -5.48 0.64 3.41
CA HIS A 89 -5.88 1.41 4.59
C HIS A 89 -5.10 2.74 4.73
N ALA A 90 -5.53 3.57 5.69
CA ALA A 90 -5.11 4.97 5.80
C ALA A 90 -3.76 5.22 6.47
N HIS A 91 -2.97 4.21 6.83
CA HIS A 91 -1.67 4.47 7.45
C HIS A 91 -0.63 4.95 6.45
N PHE A 92 0.25 5.85 6.93
CA PHE A 92 1.29 6.54 6.15
C PHE A 92 2.23 5.59 5.40
N ASP A 93 2.44 4.39 5.91
CA ASP A 93 3.32 3.39 5.28
C ASP A 93 2.62 2.59 4.16
N HIS A 94 1.30 2.73 4.00
CA HIS A 94 0.53 2.16 2.91
C HIS A 94 0.07 3.20 1.89
N CYS A 95 -0.38 4.36 2.36
CA CYS A 95 -0.88 5.44 1.49
C CYS A 95 0.03 6.67 1.41
N GLY A 96 1.21 6.64 2.04
CA GLY A 96 2.09 7.83 2.14
C GLY A 96 2.54 8.40 0.81
N ALA A 97 2.81 7.56 -0.18
CA ALA A 97 3.16 8.01 -1.51
C ALA A 97 1.97 8.11 -2.48
N ALA A 98 0.72 8.00 -2.01
CA ALA A 98 -0.47 7.98 -2.86
C ALA A 98 -0.60 9.24 -3.73
N ALA A 99 -0.40 10.42 -3.16
CA ALA A 99 -0.42 11.68 -3.91
C ALA A 99 0.65 11.73 -5.01
N ILE A 100 1.86 11.24 -4.71
CA ILE A 100 2.98 11.17 -5.66
C ILE A 100 2.62 10.22 -6.80
N MET A 101 2.16 9.01 -6.46
CA MET A 101 1.84 7.99 -7.45
C MET A 101 0.64 8.39 -8.30
N LYS A 102 -0.41 8.96 -7.71
CA LYS A 102 -1.57 9.49 -8.46
C LYS A 102 -1.13 10.54 -9.49
N LYS A 103 -0.29 11.48 -9.10
CA LYS A 103 0.22 12.53 -9.99
C LYS A 103 1.12 11.97 -11.10
N LEU A 104 1.94 10.97 -10.78
CA LEU A 104 2.88 10.36 -11.74
C LEU A 104 2.16 9.49 -12.76
N THR A 105 1.14 8.73 -12.34
CA THR A 105 0.48 7.73 -13.16
C THR A 105 -0.77 8.25 -13.88
N GLY A 106 -1.47 9.21 -13.27
CA GLY A 106 -2.81 9.63 -13.68
C GLY A 106 -3.88 8.55 -13.42
N ALA A 107 -3.56 7.55 -12.60
CA ALA A 107 -4.44 6.43 -12.30
C ALA A 107 -5.65 6.84 -11.45
N GLU A 108 -6.76 6.15 -11.65
CA GLU A 108 -7.93 6.22 -10.80
C GLU A 108 -7.62 5.58 -9.43
N MET A 109 -7.87 6.31 -8.35
CA MET A 109 -7.49 5.90 -7.00
C MET A 109 -8.70 5.50 -6.18
N TYR A 110 -8.60 4.32 -5.56
CA TYR A 110 -9.64 3.72 -4.72
C TYR A 110 -9.18 3.65 -3.27
N MET A 111 -10.12 3.87 -2.36
CA MET A 111 -9.94 3.70 -0.92
C MET A 111 -11.30 3.36 -0.27
N SER A 112 -11.33 2.83 0.94
CA SER A 112 -12.58 2.74 1.69
C SER A 112 -13.07 4.13 2.10
N LYS A 113 -14.38 4.33 2.13
CA LYS A 113 -14.97 5.58 2.59
C LYS A 113 -14.68 5.82 4.07
N GLU A 114 -14.71 4.76 4.85
CA GLU A 114 -14.45 4.76 6.30
C GLU A 114 -13.04 5.30 6.60
N ASP A 115 -12.02 4.78 5.94
CA ASP A 115 -10.64 5.23 6.14
C ASP A 115 -10.38 6.63 5.56
N TRP A 116 -11.05 6.99 4.47
CA TRP A 116 -10.99 8.35 3.95
C TRP A 116 -11.55 9.36 4.95
N GLU A 117 -12.71 9.08 5.55
CA GLU A 117 -13.32 9.93 6.57
C GLU A 117 -12.48 9.94 7.84
N PHE A 118 -11.95 8.80 8.27
CA PHE A 118 -11.08 8.68 9.43
C PHE A 118 -9.77 9.45 9.23
N MET A 119 -9.14 9.35 8.07
CA MET A 119 -7.92 10.10 7.74
C MET A 119 -8.12 11.62 7.84
N LYS A 120 -9.28 12.13 7.42
CA LYS A 120 -9.61 13.56 7.53
C LYS A 120 -9.88 13.98 8.98
N ALA A 121 -10.59 13.16 9.73
CA ALA A 121 -10.98 13.47 11.10
C ALA A 121 -9.80 13.30 12.09
N CYS A 122 -8.98 12.26 11.90
CA CYS A 122 -7.93 11.84 12.81
C CYS A 122 -6.59 11.62 12.09
N PRO A 123 -6.02 12.65 11.43
CA PRO A 123 -4.79 12.48 10.65
C PRO A 123 -3.60 11.99 11.48
N LYS A 124 -3.56 12.30 12.78
CA LYS A 124 -2.52 11.85 13.71
C LYS A 124 -2.61 10.38 14.09
N GLU A 125 -3.70 9.73 13.77
CA GLU A 125 -3.92 8.30 13.98
C GLU A 125 -3.79 7.50 12.67
N THR A 126 -3.58 8.18 11.55
CA THR A 126 -3.57 7.60 10.20
C THR A 126 -2.35 8.04 9.38
N ILE A 127 -2.52 9.05 8.56
CA ILE A 127 -1.50 9.47 7.59
C ILE A 127 -0.34 10.27 8.21
N ASP A 128 -0.55 10.93 9.35
CA ASP A 128 0.44 11.79 10.03
C ASP A 128 0.81 11.23 11.41
N ILE A 129 0.84 9.90 11.54
CA ILE A 129 1.10 9.21 12.81
C ILE A 129 2.56 9.27 13.23
N ASP A 130 3.47 9.31 12.28
CA ASP A 130 4.91 9.32 12.52
C ASP A 130 5.54 10.67 12.19
N LYS A 131 6.31 11.21 13.16
CA LYS A 131 6.98 12.52 13.03
C LYS A 131 8.10 12.55 11.99
N ASP A 132 8.61 11.39 11.60
CA ASP A 132 9.72 11.23 10.67
C ASP A 132 9.23 10.96 9.23
N SER A 133 7.93 10.70 9.05
CA SER A 133 7.30 10.58 7.74
C SER A 133 6.62 11.89 7.33
N HIS A 134 6.56 12.16 6.03
CA HIS A 134 6.00 13.39 5.48
C HIS A 134 5.03 13.07 4.33
N PRO A 135 3.95 12.32 4.59
CA PRO A 135 2.99 11.97 3.57
C PRO A 135 2.27 13.22 3.05
N GLN A 136 1.92 13.20 1.77
CA GLN A 136 1.08 14.22 1.18
C GLN A 136 -0.37 13.74 1.17
N TYR A 137 -1.30 14.61 1.58
CA TYR A 137 -2.72 14.33 1.48
C TYR A 137 -3.14 14.16 0.01
N PHE A 138 -4.07 13.25 -0.20
CA PHE A 138 -4.65 12.93 -1.51
C PHE A 138 -6.16 12.79 -1.37
N GLU A 139 -6.85 12.77 -2.49
CA GLU A 139 -8.28 12.43 -2.55
C GLU A 139 -8.48 11.20 -3.41
N PRO A 140 -9.20 10.17 -2.94
CA PRO A 140 -9.59 9.05 -3.78
C PRO A 140 -10.60 9.51 -4.83
N ASP A 141 -10.57 8.88 -6.00
CA ASP A 141 -11.57 9.10 -7.06
C ASP A 141 -12.81 8.25 -6.82
N CYS A 142 -12.61 7.07 -6.22
CA CYS A 142 -13.66 6.09 -5.98
C CYS A 142 -13.57 5.48 -4.59
N PHE A 143 -14.69 5.04 -4.08
CA PHE A 143 -14.77 4.23 -2.86
C PHE A 143 -15.04 2.76 -3.20
N TYR A 144 -14.53 1.85 -2.36
CA TYR A 144 -14.85 0.43 -2.49
C TYR A 144 -16.33 0.15 -2.26
N SER A 145 -16.82 -0.88 -2.93
CA SER A 145 -18.12 -1.48 -2.68
C SER A 145 -17.95 -3.00 -2.65
N ASP A 146 -18.54 -3.66 -1.68
CA ASP A 146 -18.55 -5.13 -1.61
C ASP A 146 -19.35 -5.76 -2.76
N GLU A 147 -20.25 -4.98 -3.39
CA GLU A 147 -21.12 -5.43 -4.49
C GLU A 147 -20.51 -5.19 -5.88
N GLU A 148 -19.58 -4.25 -6.00
CA GLU A 148 -19.01 -3.83 -7.27
C GLU A 148 -17.50 -4.12 -7.32
N PRO A 149 -17.07 -5.23 -7.94
CA PRO A 149 -15.66 -5.55 -8.07
C PRO A 149 -14.97 -4.59 -9.04
N ILE A 150 -13.65 -4.41 -8.81
CA ILE A 150 -12.80 -3.55 -9.62
C ILE A 150 -12.20 -4.37 -10.76
N THR A 151 -12.57 -4.06 -11.97
CA THR A 151 -12.11 -4.79 -13.17
C THR A 151 -11.20 -3.92 -14.03
N LEU A 152 -10.12 -4.53 -14.52
CA LEU A 152 -9.26 -3.99 -15.57
C LEU A 152 -8.70 -5.17 -16.37
N GLY A 153 -8.80 -5.13 -17.70
CA GLY A 153 -8.35 -6.21 -18.57
C GLY A 153 -8.94 -7.57 -18.16
N ASN A 154 -8.08 -8.54 -17.91
CA ASN A 154 -8.47 -9.90 -17.51
C ASN A 154 -8.50 -10.14 -16.00
N VAL A 155 -8.33 -9.10 -15.17
CA VAL A 155 -8.33 -9.20 -13.72
C VAL A 155 -9.56 -8.51 -13.13
N THR A 156 -10.23 -9.21 -12.22
CA THR A 156 -11.32 -8.68 -11.40
C THR A 156 -10.93 -8.83 -9.94
N ILE A 157 -10.86 -7.70 -9.22
CA ILE A 157 -10.51 -7.64 -7.80
C ILE A 157 -11.77 -7.41 -6.98
N HIS A 158 -12.03 -8.29 -6.04
CA HIS A 158 -13.06 -8.12 -5.02
C HIS A 158 -12.42 -7.47 -3.79
N SER A 159 -13.02 -6.39 -3.32
CA SER A 159 -12.69 -5.75 -2.05
C SER A 159 -13.62 -6.26 -0.95
N MET A 160 -13.11 -6.36 0.26
CA MET A 160 -13.87 -6.71 1.45
C MET A 160 -13.42 -5.84 2.60
N LEU A 161 -14.34 -5.13 3.22
CA LEU A 161 -14.05 -4.37 4.43
C LEU A 161 -13.72 -5.36 5.58
N THR A 162 -12.53 -5.23 6.12
CA THR A 162 -11.99 -6.08 7.21
C THR A 162 -11.45 -5.18 8.33
N PRO A 163 -12.35 -4.48 9.06
CA PRO A 163 -11.96 -3.51 10.07
C PRO A 163 -11.20 -4.15 11.22
N GLY A 164 -10.33 -3.36 11.87
CA GLY A 164 -9.54 -3.80 13.02
C GLY A 164 -8.20 -3.07 13.09
N HIS A 165 -7.39 -3.16 12.05
CA HIS A 165 -6.13 -2.40 11.95
C HIS A 165 -6.41 -0.89 11.74
N THR A 166 -7.36 -0.57 10.87
CA THR A 166 -8.09 0.70 10.80
C THR A 166 -9.58 0.38 10.63
N ILE A 167 -10.45 1.38 10.76
CA ILE A 167 -11.90 1.20 10.59
C ILE A 167 -12.29 0.86 9.17
N GLY A 168 -11.50 1.33 8.19
CA GLY A 168 -11.72 1.12 6.76
C GLY A 168 -10.73 0.14 6.13
N CYS A 169 -9.98 -0.61 6.95
CA CYS A 169 -9.06 -1.62 6.45
C CYS A 169 -9.77 -2.57 5.47
N THR A 170 -9.22 -2.71 4.27
CA THR A 170 -9.82 -3.44 3.16
C THR A 170 -8.89 -4.53 2.67
N SER A 171 -9.39 -5.76 2.62
CA SER A 171 -8.71 -6.92 2.03
C SER A 171 -9.14 -7.11 0.57
N PHE A 172 -8.26 -7.69 -0.24
CA PHE A 172 -8.48 -7.87 -1.67
C PHE A 172 -8.33 -9.33 -2.06
N PHE A 173 -9.16 -9.77 -3.02
CA PHE A 173 -9.14 -11.11 -3.57
C PHE A 173 -9.28 -11.04 -5.10
N TRP A 174 -8.47 -11.81 -5.81
CA TRP A 174 -8.58 -11.91 -7.28
C TRP A 174 -8.11 -13.27 -7.78
N GLU A 175 -8.61 -13.67 -8.93
CA GLU A 175 -8.16 -14.87 -9.61
C GLU A 175 -7.07 -14.56 -10.62
N VAL A 176 -6.08 -15.43 -10.69
CA VAL A 176 -5.03 -15.41 -11.70
C VAL A 176 -4.87 -16.79 -12.33
N THR A 177 -4.51 -16.81 -13.61
CA THR A 177 -4.24 -18.04 -14.33
C THR A 177 -2.74 -18.14 -14.60
N ASN A 178 -2.14 -19.27 -14.26
CA ASN A 178 -0.76 -19.54 -14.61
C ASN A 178 -0.66 -19.82 -16.13
N PRO A 179 0.02 -18.96 -16.90
CA PRO A 179 0.07 -19.13 -18.35
C PRO A 179 0.86 -20.39 -18.80
N ALA A 180 1.69 -20.97 -17.92
CA ALA A 180 2.49 -22.13 -18.24
C ALA A 180 1.70 -23.46 -18.24
N ASN A 181 0.66 -23.56 -17.39
CA ASN A 181 -0.08 -24.82 -17.21
C ASN A 181 -1.61 -24.63 -17.19
N GLY A 182 -2.12 -23.39 -17.27
CA GLY A 182 -3.53 -23.09 -17.25
C GLY A 182 -4.21 -23.21 -15.87
N GLU A 183 -3.45 -23.47 -14.81
CA GLU A 183 -4.00 -23.57 -13.45
C GLU A 183 -4.48 -22.20 -12.94
N ARG A 184 -5.62 -22.21 -12.25
CA ARG A 184 -6.21 -21.01 -11.63
C ARG A 184 -5.86 -20.99 -10.14
N TYR A 185 -5.51 -19.82 -9.67
CA TYR A 185 -5.23 -19.53 -8.26
C TYR A 185 -6.10 -18.36 -7.79
N VAL A 186 -6.53 -18.42 -6.53
CA VAL A 186 -7.07 -17.25 -5.85
C VAL A 186 -5.95 -16.61 -5.06
N VAL A 187 -5.67 -15.37 -5.31
CA VAL A 187 -4.73 -14.55 -4.54
C VAL A 187 -5.54 -13.75 -3.53
N GLY A 188 -5.13 -13.78 -2.27
CA GLY A 188 -5.71 -12.97 -1.20
C GLY A 188 -4.64 -12.08 -0.59
N MET A 189 -4.98 -10.80 -0.40
CA MET A 189 -4.17 -9.85 0.36
C MET A 189 -5.00 -9.34 1.54
N HIS A 190 -4.51 -9.56 2.75
CA HIS A 190 -5.09 -8.96 3.95
C HIS A 190 -4.73 -7.47 4.00
N GLY A 191 -5.72 -6.60 4.27
CA GLY A 191 -5.55 -5.16 4.20
C GLY A 191 -4.61 -4.57 5.27
N GLY A 192 -4.49 -5.19 6.42
CA GLY A 192 -3.59 -4.77 7.48
C GLY A 192 -3.64 -5.70 8.69
N VAL A 193 -2.47 -6.15 9.16
CA VAL A 193 -2.30 -6.90 10.40
C VAL A 193 -1.26 -6.18 11.24
N GLY A 194 -1.66 -5.64 12.37
CA GLY A 194 -0.76 -5.01 13.31
C GLY A 194 -1.20 -5.26 14.74
N ALA A 195 -0.35 -5.95 15.51
CA ALA A 195 -0.59 -6.20 16.93
C ALA A 195 0.10 -5.15 17.85
N ASN A 196 0.80 -4.18 17.27
CA ASN A 196 1.59 -3.20 18.05
C ASN A 196 0.75 -2.32 18.97
N THR A 197 -0.51 -2.10 18.60
CA THR A 197 -1.49 -1.33 19.36
C THR A 197 -2.36 -2.19 20.28
N MET A 198 -2.24 -3.52 20.21
CA MET A 198 -2.98 -4.44 21.07
C MET A 198 -2.30 -4.56 22.45
N ASN A 199 -2.32 -3.46 23.20
CA ASN A 199 -1.77 -3.41 24.56
C ASN A 199 -2.61 -2.50 25.45
N ASP A 200 -2.56 -2.72 26.78
CA ASP A 200 -3.38 -2.03 27.76
C ASP A 200 -3.24 -0.49 27.70
N LYS A 201 -2.05 -0.01 27.40
CA LYS A 201 -1.78 1.44 27.30
C LYS A 201 -2.53 2.06 26.13
N TYR A 202 -2.55 1.38 24.98
CA TYR A 202 -3.26 1.84 23.80
C TYR A 202 -4.77 1.72 24.01
N TYR A 203 -5.24 0.61 24.56
CA TYR A 203 -6.65 0.40 24.89
C TYR A 203 -7.20 1.45 25.85
N ALA A 204 -6.39 1.89 26.80
CA ALA A 204 -6.80 2.96 27.73
C ALA A 204 -6.91 4.36 27.07
N GLN A 205 -6.31 4.55 25.91
CA GLN A 205 -6.24 5.84 25.21
C GLN A 205 -7.15 5.92 23.97
N SER A 206 -7.57 4.78 23.44
CA SER A 206 -8.33 4.73 22.18
C SER A 206 -9.81 4.46 22.45
N GLU A 207 -10.68 5.23 21.80
CA GLU A 207 -12.14 5.01 21.81
C GLU A 207 -12.53 3.71 21.07
N TYR A 208 -11.58 3.08 20.38
CA TYR A 208 -11.76 1.87 19.58
C TYR A 208 -12.17 0.63 20.38
N THR A 209 -11.94 0.62 21.68
CA THR A 209 -12.12 -0.56 22.54
C THR A 209 -13.43 -0.58 23.32
N GLN A 210 -14.32 0.36 23.04
CA GLN A 210 -15.62 0.46 23.72
C GLN A 210 -16.81 -0.01 22.87
N GLY A 211 -16.54 -0.67 21.74
CA GLY A 211 -17.55 -1.23 20.84
C GLY A 211 -17.74 -2.73 21.02
#